data_4ec586c3db8d097a67bc6d125eb66aa6
#
_entry.id   4ec586c3db8d097a67bc6d125eb66aa6
#
_cell.length_a   1.000
_cell.length_b   1.000
_cell.length_c   1.000
_cell.angle_alpha   90.00
_cell.angle_beta   90.00
_cell.angle_gamma   90.00
#
_symmetry.space_group_name_H-M   'P 1'
#
loop_
_entity.id
_entity.type
_entity.pdbx_description
1 polymer ?
#
loop_
_entity_poly.entity_id
_entity_poly.type
_entity_poly.pdbx_seq_one_letter_code
_entity_poly.pdbx_strand_id
1 'polypeptide(L)'
;MDAGLAGLLGGVIGAAVGALGATASAWITGRKAEQQAKILAEAQVGHVRLQIDADRTRALRESRKAAYVAFAEGWRLVHETLREADIKLGGIEASDPPEEREERRQAARRLWNEARALEHRLGRLMSTVYVEGPSQMQDASQEASGALVPYFGAVLDWLHAIDSGTETPQHSDEAGRAGGDAHSKLLDFLYAASDTVSPDLSAPTHT
;
A
#
# COMPACT_ATOMS: atom_id res chain seq x y z
N MET A 1 61.04 -21.75 72.69
CA MET A 1 61.23 -21.89 71.23
C MET A 1 59.88 -22.21 70.51
N ASP A 2 58.80 -21.53 70.75
CA ASP A 2 57.52 -21.98 70.12
C ASP A 2 56.64 -20.88 69.54
N ALA A 3 57.10 -19.61 69.51
CA ALA A 3 56.28 -18.55 68.97
C ALA A 3 56.36 -18.47 67.42
N GLY A 4 57.44 -18.97 66.82
CA GLY A 4 57.64 -18.94 65.37
C GLY A 4 56.82 -20.00 64.59
N LEU A 5 56.59 -21.16 65.21
CA LEU A 5 55.87 -22.26 64.60
C LEU A 5 54.34 -21.99 64.56
N ALA A 6 53.80 -21.34 65.58
CA ALA A 6 52.40 -20.96 65.65
C ALA A 6 52.03 -19.87 64.57
N GLY A 7 52.95 -18.94 64.36
CA GLY A 7 52.78 -17.91 63.29
C GLY A 7 52.79 -18.48 61.88
N LEU A 8 53.65 -19.45 61.59
CA LEU A 8 53.73 -20.12 60.33
C LEU A 8 52.51 -20.97 59.98
N LEU A 9 52.00 -21.71 60.96
CA LEU A 9 50.77 -22.52 60.81
C LEU A 9 49.52 -21.63 60.66
N GLY A 10 49.43 -20.52 61.38
CA GLY A 10 48.36 -19.56 61.20
C GLY A 10 48.34 -18.89 59.80
N GLY A 11 49.51 -18.56 59.28
CA GLY A 11 49.65 -17.98 57.96
C GLY A 11 49.29 -18.93 56.83
N VAL A 12 49.65 -20.21 56.88
CA VAL A 12 49.36 -21.22 55.92
C VAL A 12 47.86 -21.56 55.87
N ILE A 13 47.23 -21.69 57.08
CA ILE A 13 45.77 -21.94 57.16
C ILE A 13 44.99 -20.72 56.69
N GLY A 14 45.38 -19.50 57.01
CA GLY A 14 44.75 -18.27 56.58
C GLY A 14 44.82 -18.09 55.04
N ALA A 15 45.98 -18.40 54.44
CA ALA A 15 46.15 -18.37 53.00
C ALA A 15 45.32 -19.41 52.22
N ALA A 16 45.24 -20.63 52.79
CA ALA A 16 44.44 -21.72 52.20
C ALA A 16 42.93 -21.42 52.29
N VAL A 17 42.43 -20.90 53.35
CA VAL A 17 41.03 -20.51 53.56
C VAL A 17 40.71 -19.29 52.68
N GLY A 18 41.60 -18.31 52.54
CA GLY A 18 41.48 -17.16 51.66
C GLY A 18 41.43 -17.55 50.19
N ALA A 19 42.30 -18.47 49.77
CA ALA A 19 42.33 -18.96 48.39
C ALA A 19 41.06 -19.78 48.02
N LEU A 20 40.58 -20.62 48.92
CA LEU A 20 39.31 -21.36 48.72
C LEU A 20 38.09 -20.42 48.72
N GLY A 21 38.09 -19.38 49.55
CA GLY A 21 37.05 -18.36 49.53
C GLY A 21 37.01 -17.54 48.25
N ALA A 22 38.19 -17.17 47.72
CA ALA A 22 38.33 -16.41 46.50
C ALA A 22 37.91 -17.24 45.28
N THR A 23 38.28 -18.52 45.21
CA THR A 23 37.89 -19.42 44.10
C THR A 23 36.40 -19.75 44.14
N ALA A 24 35.82 -19.97 45.33
CA ALA A 24 34.38 -20.19 45.45
C ALA A 24 33.54 -18.94 45.06
N SER A 25 33.98 -17.75 45.48
CA SER A 25 33.33 -16.51 45.12
C SER A 25 33.46 -16.20 43.62
N ALA A 26 34.63 -16.44 43.00
CA ALA A 26 34.85 -16.30 41.58
C ALA A 26 33.98 -17.27 40.76
N TRP A 27 33.82 -18.51 41.23
CA TRP A 27 32.97 -19.51 40.58
C TRP A 27 31.49 -19.18 40.64
N ILE A 28 31.00 -18.70 41.79
CA ILE A 28 29.61 -18.24 41.97
C ILE A 28 29.33 -16.98 41.15
N THR A 29 30.28 -16.04 41.13
CA THR A 29 30.17 -14.81 40.32
C THR A 29 30.21 -15.12 38.83
N GLY A 30 31.07 -16.07 38.39
CA GLY A 30 31.15 -16.53 37.00
C GLY A 30 29.84 -17.17 36.52
N ARG A 31 29.25 -18.06 37.35
CA ARG A 31 27.93 -18.65 37.01
C ARG A 31 26.79 -17.63 36.94
N LYS A 32 26.76 -16.68 37.86
CA LYS A 32 25.76 -15.59 37.81
C LYS A 32 25.96 -14.70 36.59
N ALA A 33 27.20 -14.36 36.24
CA ALA A 33 27.52 -13.61 35.04
C ALA A 33 27.12 -14.35 33.76
N GLU A 34 27.36 -15.67 33.71
CA GLU A 34 26.95 -16.50 32.58
C GLU A 34 25.41 -16.59 32.44
N GLN A 35 24.69 -16.73 33.54
CA GLN A 35 23.22 -16.71 33.53
C GLN A 35 22.68 -15.36 33.12
N GLN A 36 23.25 -14.26 33.64
CA GLN A 36 22.86 -12.92 33.19
C GLN A 36 23.16 -12.66 31.72
N ALA A 37 24.32 -13.13 31.23
CA ALA A 37 24.66 -13.03 29.82
C ALA A 37 23.68 -13.82 28.91
N LYS A 38 23.25 -15.02 29.35
CA LYS A 38 22.22 -15.79 28.63
C LYS A 38 20.87 -15.07 28.61
N ILE A 39 20.41 -14.56 29.74
CA ILE A 39 19.14 -13.82 29.83
C ILE A 39 19.17 -12.58 28.97
N LEU A 40 20.29 -11.82 28.97
CA LEU A 40 20.48 -10.66 28.11
C LEU A 40 20.52 -11.03 26.64
N ALA A 41 21.21 -12.11 26.28
CA ALA A 41 21.28 -12.60 24.90
C ALA A 41 19.89 -13.05 24.39
N GLU A 42 19.12 -13.78 25.21
CA GLU A 42 17.76 -14.20 24.86
C GLU A 42 16.81 -12.99 24.71
N ALA A 43 16.91 -12.01 25.62
CA ALA A 43 16.15 -10.77 25.56
C ALA A 43 16.51 -9.95 24.29
N GLN A 44 17.81 -9.86 23.94
CA GLN A 44 18.24 -9.19 22.70
C GLN A 44 17.73 -9.90 21.44
N VAL A 45 17.82 -11.25 21.38
CA VAL A 45 17.28 -12.03 20.27
C VAL A 45 15.76 -11.84 20.15
N GLY A 46 15.05 -11.84 21.29
CA GLY A 46 13.61 -11.56 21.31
C GLY A 46 13.29 -10.17 20.77
N HIS A 47 14.03 -9.16 21.19
CA HIS A 47 13.84 -7.78 20.75
C HIS A 47 14.13 -7.61 19.25
N VAL A 48 15.22 -8.20 18.74
CA VAL A 48 15.57 -8.19 17.32
C VAL A 48 14.49 -8.88 16.47
N ARG A 49 13.94 -9.99 16.91
CA ARG A 49 12.83 -10.66 16.20
C ARG A 49 11.59 -9.77 16.11
N LEU A 50 11.17 -9.17 17.23
CA LEU A 50 10.04 -8.24 17.23
C LEU A 50 10.27 -7.05 16.33
N GLN A 51 11.49 -6.53 16.27
CA GLN A 51 11.85 -5.43 15.39
C GLN A 51 11.79 -5.84 13.92
N ILE A 52 12.34 -7.01 13.56
CA ILE A 52 12.27 -7.55 12.19
C ILE A 52 10.81 -7.74 11.77
N ASP A 53 9.95 -8.29 12.62
CA ASP A 53 8.55 -8.51 12.31
C ASP A 53 7.79 -7.17 12.14
N ALA A 54 8.10 -6.19 12.99
CA ALA A 54 7.53 -4.83 12.86
C ALA A 54 7.98 -4.14 11.58
N ASP A 55 9.26 -4.23 11.22
CA ASP A 55 9.81 -3.64 10.00
C ASP A 55 9.26 -4.33 8.75
N ARG A 56 9.11 -5.66 8.77
CA ARG A 56 8.47 -6.41 7.68
C ARG A 56 7.00 -6.00 7.49
N THR A 57 6.28 -5.86 8.59
CA THR A 57 4.87 -5.43 8.54
C THR A 57 4.75 -4.00 8.00
N ARG A 58 5.65 -3.10 8.40
CA ARG A 58 5.71 -1.73 7.88
C ARG A 58 6.01 -1.71 6.38
N ALA A 59 7.04 -2.46 5.95
CA ALA A 59 7.42 -2.56 4.54
C ALA A 59 6.26 -3.07 3.67
N LEU A 60 5.54 -4.10 4.11
CA LEU A 60 4.36 -4.61 3.41
C LEU A 60 3.23 -3.57 3.31
N ARG A 61 2.99 -2.79 4.36
CA ARG A 61 1.98 -1.71 4.34
C ARG A 61 2.36 -0.61 3.37
N GLU A 62 3.63 -0.19 3.37
CA GLU A 62 4.11 0.84 2.44
C GLU A 62 4.05 0.37 0.98
N SER A 63 4.41 -0.89 0.70
CA SER A 63 4.28 -1.48 -0.64
C SER A 63 2.82 -1.48 -1.12
N ARG A 64 1.90 -1.93 -0.29
CA ARG A 64 0.45 -1.92 -0.59
C ARG A 64 -0.07 -0.51 -0.85
N LYS A 65 0.27 0.43 0.05
CA LYS A 65 -0.12 1.84 -0.10
C LYS A 65 0.37 2.41 -1.43
N ALA A 66 1.63 2.16 -1.80
CA ALA A 66 2.18 2.61 -3.07
C ALA A 66 1.44 2.00 -4.26
N ALA A 67 1.11 0.70 -4.23
CA ALA A 67 0.35 0.03 -5.28
C ALA A 67 -1.07 0.63 -5.44
N TYR A 68 -1.76 0.88 -4.33
CA TYR A 68 -3.13 1.44 -4.36
C TYR A 68 -3.16 2.88 -4.85
N VAL A 69 -2.21 3.71 -4.41
CA VAL A 69 -2.07 5.09 -4.88
C VAL A 69 -1.78 5.13 -6.38
N ALA A 70 -0.81 4.32 -6.85
CA ALA A 70 -0.47 4.27 -8.26
C ALA A 70 -1.66 3.82 -9.14
N PHE A 71 -2.43 2.81 -8.68
CA PHE A 71 -3.64 2.38 -9.37
C PHE A 71 -4.69 3.49 -9.42
N ALA A 72 -4.98 4.14 -8.29
CA ALA A 72 -5.97 5.22 -8.22
C ALA A 72 -5.59 6.42 -9.11
N GLU A 73 -4.31 6.80 -9.14
CA GLU A 73 -3.80 7.86 -10.00
C GLU A 73 -3.92 7.48 -11.49
N GLY A 74 -3.54 6.25 -11.85
CA GLY A 74 -3.68 5.74 -13.21
C GLY A 74 -5.14 5.69 -13.64
N TRP A 75 -6.03 5.24 -12.78
CA TRP A 75 -7.48 5.19 -13.04
C TRP A 75 -8.04 6.61 -13.24
N ARG A 76 -7.69 7.55 -12.34
CA ARG A 76 -8.13 8.94 -12.43
C ARG A 76 -7.71 9.58 -13.75
N LEU A 77 -6.49 9.32 -14.20
CA LEU A 77 -5.98 9.85 -15.46
C LEU A 77 -6.81 9.36 -16.66
N VAL A 78 -7.17 8.06 -16.70
CA VAL A 78 -8.06 7.51 -17.73
C VAL A 78 -9.42 8.20 -17.70
N HIS A 79 -10.01 8.30 -16.52
CA HIS A 79 -11.34 8.89 -16.35
C HIS A 79 -11.36 10.38 -16.71
N GLU A 80 -10.37 11.16 -16.29
CA GLU A 80 -10.26 12.59 -16.63
C GLU A 80 -10.09 12.81 -18.13
N THR A 81 -9.30 11.96 -18.81
CA THR A 81 -9.11 12.03 -20.27
C THR A 81 -10.41 11.73 -21.01
N LEU A 82 -11.18 10.70 -20.55
CA LEU A 82 -12.51 10.42 -21.11
C LEU A 82 -13.50 11.57 -20.87
N ARG A 83 -13.47 12.15 -19.67
CA ARG A 83 -14.33 13.28 -19.33
C ARG A 83 -14.01 14.51 -20.17
N GLU A 84 -12.75 14.73 -20.50
CA GLU A 84 -12.39 15.80 -21.42
C GLU A 84 -12.93 15.55 -22.84
N ALA A 85 -12.89 14.29 -23.32
CA ALA A 85 -13.53 13.91 -24.57
C ALA A 85 -15.05 14.17 -24.55
N ASP A 86 -15.72 13.77 -23.47
CA ASP A 86 -17.15 14.01 -23.22
C ASP A 86 -17.49 15.52 -23.26
N ILE A 87 -16.71 16.36 -22.59
CA ILE A 87 -16.88 17.82 -22.61
C ILE A 87 -16.70 18.39 -24.02
N LYS A 88 -15.74 17.87 -24.82
CA LYS A 88 -15.57 18.31 -26.21
C LYS A 88 -16.79 17.97 -27.08
N LEU A 89 -17.39 16.80 -26.88
CA LEU A 89 -18.60 16.38 -27.59
C LEU A 89 -19.82 17.20 -27.16
N GLY A 90 -20.02 17.39 -25.84
CA GLY A 90 -21.12 18.20 -25.31
C GLY A 90 -21.07 19.68 -25.68
N GLY A 91 -19.88 20.16 -26.07
CA GLY A 91 -19.73 21.53 -26.59
C GLY A 91 -20.02 21.67 -28.09
N ILE A 92 -20.45 20.62 -28.81
CA ILE A 92 -20.81 20.70 -30.23
C ILE A 92 -22.28 21.14 -30.33
N GLU A 93 -22.52 22.30 -30.92
CA GLU A 93 -23.87 22.82 -31.18
C GLU A 93 -24.22 22.73 -32.66
N ALA A 94 -25.52 22.53 -32.96
CA ALA A 94 -26.01 22.52 -34.34
C ALA A 94 -25.76 23.86 -35.07
N SER A 95 -25.66 24.96 -34.32
CA SER A 95 -25.37 26.33 -34.77
C SER A 95 -23.90 26.58 -35.08
N ASP A 96 -22.99 25.72 -34.60
CA ASP A 96 -21.54 25.89 -34.75
C ASP A 96 -21.15 25.80 -36.26
N PRO A 97 -20.14 26.56 -36.70
CA PRO A 97 -19.55 26.41 -38.01
C PRO A 97 -19.06 24.95 -38.23
N PRO A 98 -19.18 24.41 -39.46
CA PRO A 98 -18.75 23.04 -39.71
C PRO A 98 -17.30 22.75 -39.34
N GLU A 99 -16.41 23.72 -39.48
CA GLU A 99 -14.98 23.61 -39.11
C GLU A 99 -14.78 23.46 -37.63
N GLU A 100 -15.49 24.22 -36.79
CA GLU A 100 -15.42 24.14 -35.33
C GLU A 100 -15.97 22.82 -34.83
N ARG A 101 -17.09 22.34 -35.39
CA ARG A 101 -17.65 21.01 -35.06
C ARG A 101 -16.65 19.90 -35.37
N GLU A 102 -16.01 19.97 -36.52
CA GLU A 102 -15.00 19.00 -36.94
C GLU A 102 -13.77 19.03 -36.00
N GLU A 103 -13.29 20.22 -35.65
CA GLU A 103 -12.16 20.35 -34.71
C GLU A 103 -12.47 19.73 -33.34
N ARG A 104 -13.64 20.04 -32.77
CA ARG A 104 -14.07 19.47 -31.46
C ARG A 104 -14.22 17.95 -31.53
N ARG A 105 -14.80 17.44 -32.63
CA ARG A 105 -14.95 16.00 -32.86
C ARG A 105 -13.60 15.31 -32.96
N GLN A 106 -12.67 15.86 -33.71
CA GLN A 106 -11.31 15.31 -33.83
C GLN A 106 -10.56 15.36 -32.50
N ALA A 107 -10.73 16.43 -31.69
CA ALA A 107 -10.17 16.54 -30.37
C ALA A 107 -10.72 15.45 -29.43
N ALA A 108 -12.03 15.23 -29.41
CA ALA A 108 -12.65 14.17 -28.63
C ALA A 108 -12.15 12.78 -29.04
N ARG A 109 -12.00 12.52 -30.35
CA ARG A 109 -11.47 11.25 -30.86
C ARG A 109 -10.01 11.03 -30.45
N ARG A 110 -9.17 12.07 -30.45
CA ARG A 110 -7.79 11.97 -29.95
C ARG A 110 -7.77 11.63 -28.46
N LEU A 111 -8.58 12.31 -27.66
CA LEU A 111 -8.67 12.06 -26.22
C LEU A 111 -9.19 10.64 -25.92
N TRP A 112 -10.19 10.16 -26.65
CA TRP A 112 -10.68 8.79 -26.51
C TRP A 112 -9.56 7.76 -26.80
N ASN A 113 -8.77 7.95 -27.87
CA ASN A 113 -7.64 7.08 -28.20
C ASN A 113 -6.53 7.16 -27.13
N GLU A 114 -6.27 8.34 -26.57
CA GLU A 114 -5.32 8.52 -25.47
C GLU A 114 -5.79 7.79 -24.21
N ALA A 115 -7.06 7.93 -23.83
CA ALA A 115 -7.64 7.20 -22.71
C ALA A 115 -7.50 5.68 -22.88
N ARG A 116 -7.70 5.15 -24.12
CA ARG A 116 -7.48 3.72 -24.42
C ARG A 116 -6.02 3.30 -24.23
N ALA A 117 -5.07 4.14 -24.60
CA ALA A 117 -3.66 3.86 -24.37
C ALA A 117 -3.30 3.88 -22.86
N LEU A 118 -3.94 4.77 -22.08
CA LEU A 118 -3.81 4.83 -20.63
C LEU A 118 -4.44 3.61 -19.94
N GLU A 119 -5.58 3.12 -20.41
CA GLU A 119 -6.24 1.91 -19.89
C GLU A 119 -5.31 0.68 -19.95
N HIS A 120 -4.55 0.52 -21.03
CA HIS A 120 -3.55 -0.55 -21.11
C HIS A 120 -2.46 -0.45 -20.03
N ARG A 121 -2.10 0.78 -19.63
CA ARG A 121 -1.17 1.00 -18.51
C ARG A 121 -1.82 0.69 -17.18
N LEU A 122 -3.10 1.03 -17.03
CA LEU A 122 -3.89 0.73 -15.83
C LEU A 122 -3.93 -0.78 -15.54
N GLY A 123 -4.04 -1.63 -16.56
CA GLY A 123 -3.98 -3.09 -16.41
C GLY A 123 -2.69 -3.59 -15.73
N ARG A 124 -1.54 -2.95 -15.97
CA ARG A 124 -0.30 -3.27 -15.27
C ARG A 124 -0.32 -2.83 -13.80
N LEU A 125 -0.88 -1.67 -13.50
CA LEU A 125 -1.03 -1.18 -12.13
C LEU A 125 -1.99 -2.06 -11.33
N MET A 126 -3.08 -2.52 -11.95
CA MET A 126 -4.00 -3.49 -11.37
C MET A 126 -3.30 -4.81 -11.02
N SER A 127 -2.39 -5.30 -11.88
CA SER A 127 -1.60 -6.49 -11.59
C SER A 127 -0.73 -6.31 -10.33
N THR A 128 -0.22 -5.11 -10.07
CA THR A 128 0.51 -4.81 -8.83
C THR A 128 -0.41 -4.88 -7.60
N VAL A 129 -1.64 -4.35 -7.72
CA VAL A 129 -2.65 -4.48 -6.65
C VAL A 129 -2.96 -5.96 -6.36
N TYR A 130 -3.02 -6.82 -7.41
CA TYR A 130 -3.27 -8.27 -7.24
C TYR A 130 -2.14 -8.98 -6.49
N VAL A 131 -0.89 -8.58 -6.70
CA VAL A 131 0.26 -9.20 -6.04
C VAL A 131 0.38 -8.74 -4.58
N GLU A 132 0.15 -7.46 -4.32
CA GLU A 132 0.40 -6.84 -3.02
C GLU A 132 -0.83 -6.87 -2.09
N GLY A 133 -2.03 -6.85 -2.66
CA GLY A 133 -3.28 -6.69 -1.92
C GLY A 133 -3.97 -8.00 -1.54
N PRO A 134 -4.84 -7.97 -0.52
CA PRO A 134 -5.78 -9.05 -0.23
C PRO A 134 -6.84 -9.16 -1.35
N SER A 135 -7.58 -10.28 -1.36
CA SER A 135 -8.62 -10.55 -2.38
C SER A 135 -9.65 -9.43 -2.49
N GLN A 136 -10.06 -8.83 -1.39
CA GLN A 136 -10.96 -7.67 -1.37
C GLN A 136 -10.46 -6.50 -2.24
N MET A 137 -9.16 -6.24 -2.23
CA MET A 137 -8.57 -5.18 -3.06
C MET A 137 -8.46 -5.57 -4.52
N GLN A 138 -8.28 -6.87 -4.80
CA GLN A 138 -8.33 -7.40 -6.17
C GLN A 138 -9.73 -7.18 -6.77
N ASP A 139 -10.77 -7.57 -6.03
CA ASP A 139 -12.16 -7.40 -6.45
C ASP A 139 -12.50 -5.92 -6.66
N ALA A 140 -12.17 -5.05 -5.68
CA ALA A 140 -12.42 -3.62 -5.79
C ALA A 140 -11.69 -2.96 -6.97
N SER A 141 -10.45 -3.35 -7.27
CA SER A 141 -9.70 -2.85 -8.41
C SER A 141 -10.27 -3.32 -9.75
N GLN A 142 -10.79 -4.56 -9.79
CA GLN A 142 -11.46 -5.12 -10.96
C GLN A 142 -12.79 -4.41 -11.22
N GLU A 143 -13.60 -4.17 -10.18
CA GLU A 143 -14.85 -3.42 -10.30
C GLU A 143 -14.60 -1.99 -10.79
N ALA A 144 -13.64 -1.29 -10.18
CA ALA A 144 -13.29 0.06 -10.58
C ALA A 144 -12.81 0.13 -12.05
N SER A 145 -11.96 -0.81 -12.48
CA SER A 145 -11.50 -0.88 -13.88
C SER A 145 -12.63 -1.26 -14.83
N GLY A 146 -13.47 -2.22 -14.44
CA GLY A 146 -14.62 -2.68 -15.23
C GLY A 146 -15.65 -1.58 -15.48
N ALA A 147 -15.81 -0.65 -14.53
CA ALA A 147 -16.73 0.47 -14.65
C ALA A 147 -16.31 1.52 -15.69
N LEU A 148 -15.04 1.53 -16.12
CA LEU A 148 -14.60 2.36 -17.24
C LEU A 148 -15.12 1.87 -18.60
N VAL A 149 -15.40 0.57 -18.74
CA VAL A 149 -15.82 -0.03 -20.02
C VAL A 149 -17.11 0.57 -20.57
N PRO A 150 -18.22 0.68 -19.79
CA PRO A 150 -19.41 1.35 -20.27
C PRO A 150 -19.18 2.84 -20.57
N TYR A 151 -18.29 3.52 -19.84
CA TYR A 151 -17.97 4.91 -20.13
C TYR A 151 -17.25 5.08 -21.47
N PHE A 152 -16.25 4.22 -21.76
CA PHE A 152 -15.61 4.16 -23.07
C PHE A 152 -16.63 3.89 -24.19
N GLY A 153 -17.57 2.98 -23.95
CA GLY A 153 -18.65 2.67 -24.89
C GLY A 153 -19.52 3.87 -25.18
N ALA A 154 -20.05 4.53 -24.14
CA ALA A 154 -20.94 5.67 -24.28
C ALA A 154 -20.29 6.86 -25.03
N VAL A 155 -19.03 7.18 -24.73
CA VAL A 155 -18.29 8.23 -25.45
C VAL A 155 -18.06 7.85 -26.93
N LEU A 156 -17.76 6.58 -27.21
CA LEU A 156 -17.58 6.10 -28.59
C LEU A 156 -18.89 6.13 -29.39
N ASP A 157 -19.99 5.69 -28.78
CA ASP A 157 -21.31 5.69 -29.40
C ASP A 157 -21.75 7.12 -29.71
N TRP A 158 -21.46 8.07 -28.83
CA TRP A 158 -21.71 9.48 -29.07
C TRP A 158 -20.88 10.02 -30.25
N LEU A 159 -19.58 9.70 -30.32
CA LEU A 159 -18.73 10.02 -31.46
C LEU A 159 -19.32 9.50 -32.79
N HIS A 160 -19.80 8.25 -32.79
CA HIS A 160 -20.43 7.66 -33.98
C HIS A 160 -21.76 8.32 -34.34
N ALA A 161 -22.56 8.70 -33.33
CA ALA A 161 -23.82 9.41 -33.56
C ALA A 161 -23.61 10.79 -34.21
N ILE A 162 -22.59 11.54 -33.77
CA ILE A 162 -22.19 12.80 -34.38
C ILE A 162 -21.70 12.57 -35.83
N ASP A 163 -20.88 11.53 -36.09
CA ASP A 163 -20.39 11.19 -37.41
C ASP A 163 -21.52 10.87 -38.40
N SER A 164 -22.59 10.24 -37.93
CA SER A 164 -23.74 9.82 -38.74
C SER A 164 -24.88 10.84 -38.73
N GLY A 165 -24.77 11.93 -37.98
CA GLY A 165 -25.83 12.94 -37.87
C GLY A 165 -27.08 12.42 -37.16
N THR A 166 -26.93 11.40 -36.31
CA THR A 166 -28.01 10.78 -35.52
C THR A 166 -27.94 11.14 -34.01
N GLU A 167 -27.18 12.17 -33.70
CA GLU A 167 -26.98 12.64 -32.33
C GLU A 167 -28.31 12.99 -31.66
N THR A 168 -28.43 12.57 -30.37
CA THR A 168 -29.57 12.90 -29.52
C THR A 168 -29.04 13.27 -28.11
N PRO A 169 -29.82 14.02 -27.29
CA PRO A 169 -29.42 14.32 -25.91
C PRO A 169 -29.15 13.08 -25.06
N GLN A 170 -29.72 11.92 -25.43
CA GLN A 170 -29.52 10.67 -24.73
C GLN A 170 -28.05 10.22 -24.70
N HIS A 171 -27.27 10.51 -25.74
CA HIS A 171 -25.85 10.14 -25.77
C HIS A 171 -25.03 10.89 -24.71
N SER A 172 -25.31 12.19 -24.50
CA SER A 172 -24.70 12.97 -23.43
C SER A 172 -25.10 12.45 -22.04
N ASP A 173 -26.41 12.14 -21.87
CA ASP A 173 -26.90 11.62 -20.58
C ASP A 173 -26.32 10.24 -20.26
N GLU A 174 -26.12 9.37 -21.26
CA GLU A 174 -25.52 8.06 -21.09
C GLU A 174 -24.04 8.17 -20.74
N ALA A 175 -23.28 9.03 -21.43
CA ALA A 175 -21.88 9.28 -21.13
C ALA A 175 -21.70 9.87 -19.72
N GLY A 176 -22.51 10.87 -19.35
CA GLY A 176 -22.49 11.47 -18.03
C GLY A 176 -22.84 10.47 -16.91
N ARG A 177 -23.84 9.60 -17.11
CA ARG A 177 -24.19 8.55 -16.17
C ARG A 177 -23.07 7.53 -16.02
N ALA A 178 -22.54 7.00 -17.13
CA ALA A 178 -21.48 6.01 -17.12
C ALA A 178 -20.19 6.57 -16.48
N GLY A 179 -19.86 7.85 -16.71
CA GLY A 179 -18.76 8.53 -16.04
C GLY A 179 -18.97 8.68 -14.53
N GLY A 180 -20.18 9.01 -14.09
CA GLY A 180 -20.57 9.08 -12.68
C GLY A 180 -20.49 7.73 -11.97
N ASP A 181 -21.00 6.68 -12.60
CA ASP A 181 -20.93 5.31 -12.08
C ASP A 181 -19.49 4.82 -11.96
N ALA A 182 -18.66 5.10 -12.96
CA ALA A 182 -17.24 4.78 -12.92
C ALA A 182 -16.53 5.50 -11.77
N HIS A 183 -16.80 6.79 -11.57
CA HIS A 183 -16.24 7.56 -10.45
C HIS A 183 -16.66 6.99 -9.09
N SER A 184 -17.91 6.57 -8.92
CA SER A 184 -18.39 5.92 -7.69
C SER A 184 -17.59 4.66 -7.38
N LYS A 185 -17.26 3.84 -8.38
CA LYS A 185 -16.45 2.63 -8.19
C LYS A 185 -15.00 2.91 -7.81
N LEU A 186 -14.42 4.03 -8.26
CA LEU A 186 -13.13 4.48 -7.73
C LEU A 186 -13.23 4.83 -6.24
N LEU A 187 -14.29 5.51 -5.82
CA LEU A 187 -14.48 5.84 -4.41
C LEU A 187 -14.61 4.56 -3.56
N ASP A 188 -15.37 3.57 -4.01
CA ASP A 188 -15.46 2.25 -3.34
C ASP A 188 -14.07 1.62 -3.17
N PHE A 189 -13.24 1.64 -4.22
CA PHE A 189 -11.85 1.18 -4.15
C PHE A 189 -11.02 1.96 -3.13
N LEU A 190 -11.13 3.29 -3.11
CA LEU A 190 -10.37 4.13 -2.17
C LEU A 190 -10.76 3.89 -0.71
N TYR A 191 -12.06 3.66 -0.43
CA TYR A 191 -12.52 3.29 0.90
C TYR A 191 -11.95 1.93 1.32
N ALA A 192 -12.02 0.92 0.47
CA ALA A 192 -11.45 -0.40 0.74
C ALA A 192 -9.92 -0.33 0.94
N ALA A 193 -9.22 0.51 0.18
CA ALA A 193 -7.79 0.74 0.32
C ALA A 193 -7.44 1.40 1.66
N SER A 194 -8.23 2.39 2.08
CA SER A 194 -8.07 3.04 3.39
C SER A 194 -8.19 2.05 4.54
N ASP A 195 -9.21 1.20 4.52
CA ASP A 195 -9.44 0.19 5.55
C ASP A 195 -8.31 -0.85 5.60
N THR A 196 -7.76 -1.20 4.43
CA THR A 196 -6.68 -2.20 4.33
C THR A 196 -5.32 -1.66 4.84
N VAL A 197 -5.07 -0.36 4.70
CA VAL A 197 -3.78 0.29 5.07
C VAL A 197 -3.81 0.86 6.48
N SER A 198 -4.98 1.26 6.98
CA SER A 198 -5.13 1.80 8.33
C SER A 198 -4.73 0.76 9.38
N PRO A 199 -3.91 1.10 10.38
CA PRO A 199 -3.70 0.22 11.50
C PRO A 199 -5.03 0.03 12.23
N ASP A 200 -5.32 -1.22 12.60
CA ASP A 200 -6.50 -1.57 13.41
C ASP A 200 -6.45 -0.80 14.74
N LEU A 201 -7.04 0.39 14.77
CA LEU A 201 -7.20 1.20 15.98
C LEU A 201 -8.29 0.61 16.90
N SER A 202 -8.95 -0.45 16.45
CA SER A 202 -10.05 -1.12 17.11
C SER A 202 -9.65 -2.40 17.88
N ALA A 203 -8.38 -2.77 17.93
CA ALA A 203 -7.97 -3.87 18.81
C ALA A 203 -8.20 -3.43 20.28
N PRO A 204 -9.15 -4.02 21.01
CA PRO A 204 -9.32 -3.71 22.42
C PRO A 204 -8.01 -4.10 23.13
N THR A 205 -7.39 -3.13 23.78
CA THR A 205 -6.33 -3.38 24.75
C THR A 205 -6.95 -4.22 25.88
N HIS A 206 -6.87 -5.53 25.74
CA HIS A 206 -7.13 -6.44 26.85
C HIS A 206 -5.96 -6.29 27.85
N THR A 207 -6.19 -5.45 28.84
CA THR A 207 -5.44 -5.42 30.13
C THR A 207 -5.79 -6.62 31.00
#